data_e2af376d02bcf74f0c297c2f55ddf203
#
_entry.id   e2af376d02bcf74f0c297c2f55ddf203
#
_cell.length_a   1.000
_cell.length_b   1.000
_cell.length_c   1.000
_cell.angle_alpha   90.00
_cell.angle_beta   90.00
_cell.angle_gamma   90.00
#
_symmetry.space_group_name_H-M   'P 1'
#
loop_
_entity.id
_entity.type
_entity.pdbx_description
1 polymer ?
#
loop_
_entity_poly.entity_id
_entity_poly.type
_entity_poly.pdbx_seq_one_letter_code
_entity_poly.pdbx_strand_id
1 'polypeptide(L)'
;MIPRPDLAGSLTRALARSRAVVLSGPRQSGKTTLAQTLLARSSPNYFDLEDPRDARRLDEPMDALAPLTGLVVIDEVQRRPGLFPILRVLIDRSNAPGQYLLLGSASPALLRQAGESLLGRVESLEVGGFDLREACAAAGDRAAEAETRLWLRGGFPRSYLAASDEDSLAWRLNAITSHVEVDLPQFGLNIAAPAMLRFWRMLAHYHGQTWTAADPARSLGVSEPTVRRYLDTLTQTLMVRQLQPWHENLGKRQVKSPKVYFRDTGLLHALMDVESLDALRVHPRSGASWEGFALEQVLRLAKPDEAYFWATHQGAELDLLMFKGTQRVGVEFKRADAPTITRSMRVAIHDLRLDALYVVYPGERRYPLAPGIEAVPLWALLPTG
;
A
#
# COMPACT_ATOMS: atom_id res chain seq x y z
N MET A 1 -1.01 -6.57 20.68
CA MET A 1 -1.11 -5.55 19.58
C MET A 1 0.30 -5.17 19.18
N ILE A 2 0.64 -5.12 17.89
CA ILE A 2 1.95 -4.65 17.41
C ILE A 2 1.94 -3.11 17.39
N PRO A 3 2.87 -2.46 18.10
CA PRO A 3 3.02 -1.01 18.05
C PRO A 3 3.46 -0.53 16.67
N ARG A 4 3.03 0.68 16.29
CA ARG A 4 3.37 1.32 15.00
C ARG A 4 4.01 2.69 15.22
N PRO A 5 5.19 2.77 15.89
CA PRO A 5 5.76 4.02 16.38
C PRO A 5 6.04 5.03 15.26
N ASP A 6 6.55 4.58 14.11
CA ASP A 6 6.87 5.48 12.99
C ASP A 6 5.63 6.08 12.35
N LEU A 7 4.57 5.28 12.25
CA LEU A 7 3.29 5.75 11.73
C LEU A 7 2.62 6.71 12.72
N ALA A 8 2.64 6.39 14.03
CA ALA A 8 2.16 7.26 15.09
C ALA A 8 2.95 8.58 15.14
N GLY A 9 4.28 8.51 15.04
CA GLY A 9 5.13 9.70 14.95
C GLY A 9 4.86 10.54 13.71
N SER A 10 4.61 9.90 12.56
CA SER A 10 4.25 10.61 11.33
C SER A 10 2.89 11.30 11.47
N LEU A 11 1.91 10.64 12.08
CA LEU A 11 0.60 11.21 12.37
C LEU A 11 0.70 12.40 13.33
N THR A 12 1.46 12.28 14.40
CA THR A 12 1.68 13.39 15.35
C THR A 12 2.32 14.59 14.68
N ARG A 13 3.34 14.38 13.84
CA ARG A 13 3.97 15.47 13.07
C ARG A 13 3.02 16.11 12.06
N ALA A 14 2.19 15.31 11.39
CA ALA A 14 1.19 15.83 10.46
C ALA A 14 0.15 16.69 11.18
N LEU A 15 -0.37 16.24 12.33
CA LEU A 15 -1.29 17.00 13.16
C LEU A 15 -0.67 18.30 13.72
N ALA A 16 0.65 18.30 14.01
CA ALA A 16 1.32 19.51 14.51
C ALA A 16 1.48 20.61 13.45
N ARG A 17 1.44 20.28 12.15
CA ARG A 17 1.63 21.26 11.05
C ARG A 17 0.41 21.53 10.19
N SER A 18 -0.54 20.58 10.18
CA SER A 18 -1.74 20.66 9.35
C SER A 18 -2.99 20.84 10.20
N ARG A 19 -3.96 21.61 9.71
CA ARG A 19 -5.23 21.85 10.42
C ARG A 19 -6.09 20.60 10.52
N ALA A 20 -6.04 19.76 9.51
CA ALA A 20 -6.68 18.48 9.48
C ALA A 20 -5.76 17.42 8.86
N VAL A 21 -5.94 16.16 9.26
CA VAL A 21 -5.23 15.00 8.70
C VAL A 21 -6.24 13.97 8.25
N VAL A 22 -6.05 13.41 7.06
CA VAL A 22 -6.84 12.26 6.56
C VAL A 22 -5.98 11.00 6.68
N LEU A 23 -6.45 10.02 7.43
CA LEU A 23 -5.92 8.67 7.41
C LEU A 23 -6.72 7.82 6.42
N SER A 24 -6.13 7.52 5.29
CA SER A 24 -6.72 6.64 4.29
C SER A 24 -6.01 5.29 4.27
N GLY A 25 -6.74 4.23 3.97
CA GLY A 25 -6.16 2.88 3.89
C GLY A 25 -7.24 1.82 3.71
N PRO A 26 -6.86 0.59 3.34
CA PRO A 26 -7.82 -0.50 3.22
C PRO A 26 -8.62 -0.70 4.52
N ARG A 27 -9.79 -1.31 4.43
CA ARG A 27 -10.50 -1.76 5.62
C ARG A 27 -9.61 -2.70 6.43
N GLN A 28 -9.75 -2.63 7.77
CA GLN A 28 -9.01 -3.47 8.72
C GLN A 28 -7.47 -3.32 8.68
N SER A 29 -6.93 -2.23 8.12
CA SER A 29 -5.49 -1.91 8.16
C SER A 29 -5.01 -1.32 9.51
N GLY A 30 -5.95 -1.05 10.44
CA GLY A 30 -5.63 -0.55 11.79
C GLY A 30 -5.74 0.97 11.96
N LYS A 31 -6.43 1.69 11.07
CA LYS A 31 -6.64 3.15 11.16
C LYS A 31 -7.27 3.57 12.49
N THR A 32 -8.42 2.97 12.82
CA THR A 32 -9.15 3.20 14.08
C THR A 32 -8.27 2.93 15.31
N THR A 33 -7.52 1.83 15.29
CA THR A 33 -6.58 1.49 16.37
C THR A 33 -5.49 2.54 16.53
N LEU A 34 -4.95 3.06 15.42
CA LEU A 34 -3.96 4.13 15.44
C LEU A 34 -4.56 5.44 15.99
N ALA A 35 -5.75 5.82 15.55
CA ALA A 35 -6.43 7.02 16.04
C ALA A 35 -6.71 6.95 17.56
N GLN A 36 -7.07 5.78 18.07
CA GLN A 36 -7.32 5.53 19.49
C GLN A 36 -6.07 5.69 20.37
N THR A 37 -4.87 5.68 19.81
CA THR A 37 -3.64 6.03 20.55
C THR A 37 -3.56 7.52 20.88
N LEU A 38 -4.28 8.37 20.13
CA LEU A 38 -4.31 9.82 20.32
C LEU A 38 -5.57 10.30 21.06
N LEU A 39 -6.70 9.66 20.82
CA LEU A 39 -7.98 10.03 21.40
C LEU A 39 -8.82 8.79 21.66
N ALA A 40 -9.19 8.57 22.91
CA ALA A 40 -10.01 7.42 23.31
C ALA A 40 -11.39 7.47 22.62
N ARG A 41 -11.91 6.30 22.23
CA ARG A 41 -13.25 6.18 21.61
C ARG A 41 -14.39 6.71 22.51
N SER A 42 -14.20 6.69 23.83
CA SER A 42 -15.15 7.24 24.79
C SER A 42 -15.15 8.77 24.89
N SER A 43 -14.22 9.45 24.21
CA SER A 43 -14.17 10.91 24.18
C SER A 43 -15.40 11.50 23.47
N PRO A 44 -15.97 12.61 23.95
CA PRO A 44 -17.04 13.31 23.26
C PRO A 44 -16.61 13.86 21.89
N ASN A 45 -15.31 14.01 21.64
CA ASN A 45 -14.73 14.45 20.37
C ASN A 45 -14.46 13.28 19.39
N TYR A 46 -14.81 12.03 19.75
CA TYR A 46 -14.73 10.91 18.85
C TYR A 46 -16.11 10.59 18.26
N PHE A 47 -16.19 10.51 16.92
CA PHE A 47 -17.39 10.17 16.19
C PHE A 47 -17.11 8.99 15.27
N ASP A 48 -17.76 7.86 15.54
CA ASP A 48 -17.73 6.67 14.68
C ASP A 48 -19.00 6.65 13.81
N LEU A 49 -18.87 6.95 12.53
CA LEU A 49 -20.04 7.00 11.63
C LEU A 49 -20.61 5.62 11.27
N GLU A 50 -20.02 4.53 11.78
CA GLU A 50 -20.66 3.21 11.78
C GLU A 50 -21.62 3.03 12.97
N ASP A 51 -21.41 3.76 14.07
CA ASP A 51 -22.36 3.76 15.19
C ASP A 51 -23.53 4.72 14.91
N PRO A 52 -24.80 4.22 14.85
CA PRO A 52 -25.95 5.09 14.61
C PRO A 52 -26.13 6.20 15.67
N ARG A 53 -25.59 6.04 16.89
CA ARG A 53 -25.66 7.05 17.91
C ARG A 53 -24.75 8.22 17.59
N ASP A 54 -23.52 7.94 17.19
CA ASP A 54 -22.56 8.97 16.78
C ASP A 54 -22.96 9.63 15.46
N ALA A 55 -23.50 8.84 14.52
CA ALA A 55 -24.04 9.37 13.28
C ALA A 55 -25.17 10.40 13.54
N ARG A 56 -26.06 10.15 14.51
CA ARG A 56 -27.12 11.11 14.91
C ARG A 56 -26.58 12.37 15.60
N ARG A 57 -25.48 12.27 16.36
CA ARG A 57 -24.83 13.45 16.96
C ARG A 57 -24.36 14.46 15.91
N LEU A 58 -24.17 14.04 14.66
CA LEU A 58 -23.78 14.89 13.54
C LEU A 58 -24.95 15.20 12.59
N ASP A 59 -26.23 15.08 13.02
CA ASP A 59 -27.36 15.45 12.18
C ASP A 59 -27.36 16.97 11.89
N GLU A 60 -26.97 17.77 12.89
CA GLU A 60 -26.63 19.20 12.72
C GLU A 60 -25.13 19.41 12.92
N PRO A 61 -24.29 19.12 11.90
CA PRO A 61 -22.84 19.00 12.09
C PRO A 61 -22.16 20.31 12.51
N MET A 62 -22.71 21.47 12.06
CA MET A 62 -22.16 22.77 12.42
C MET A 62 -22.29 23.02 13.93
N ASP A 63 -23.45 22.73 14.49
CA ASP A 63 -23.75 22.96 15.91
C ASP A 63 -23.02 21.93 16.79
N ALA A 64 -22.89 20.69 16.29
CA ALA A 64 -22.22 19.63 17.00
C ALA A 64 -20.69 19.82 17.08
N LEU A 65 -20.07 20.31 16.00
CA LEU A 65 -18.60 20.38 15.87
C LEU A 65 -18.03 21.75 16.28
N ALA A 66 -18.77 22.85 16.09
CA ALA A 66 -18.26 24.19 16.34
C ALA A 66 -17.85 24.48 17.78
N PRO A 67 -18.52 23.93 18.85
CA PRO A 67 -18.15 24.17 20.24
C PRO A 67 -16.98 23.30 20.71
N LEU A 68 -16.57 22.28 19.92
CA LEU A 68 -15.52 21.35 20.34
C LEU A 68 -14.14 21.98 20.30
N THR A 69 -13.33 21.68 21.28
CA THR A 69 -11.94 22.12 21.39
C THR A 69 -10.99 20.92 21.44
N GLY A 70 -9.76 21.11 20.96
CA GLY A 70 -8.77 20.05 20.82
C GLY A 70 -9.00 19.17 19.60
N LEU A 71 -8.40 17.96 19.60
CA LEU A 71 -8.52 17.02 18.52
C LEU A 71 -9.94 16.46 18.41
N VAL A 72 -10.52 16.50 17.23
CA VAL A 72 -11.79 15.85 16.86
C VAL A 72 -11.48 14.71 15.89
N VAL A 73 -11.91 13.50 16.20
CA VAL A 73 -11.78 12.32 15.33
C VAL A 73 -13.11 11.98 14.71
N ILE A 74 -13.14 11.83 13.39
CA ILE A 74 -14.32 11.36 12.64
C ILE A 74 -13.91 10.11 11.88
N ASP A 75 -14.39 8.96 12.35
CA ASP A 75 -14.10 7.65 11.77
C ASP A 75 -15.16 7.29 10.71
N GLU A 76 -14.73 6.62 9.63
CA GLU A 76 -15.54 6.26 8.45
C GLU A 76 -16.23 7.47 7.80
N VAL A 77 -15.49 8.59 7.68
CA VAL A 77 -15.99 9.90 7.19
C VAL A 77 -16.65 9.83 5.81
N GLN A 78 -16.27 8.89 4.96
CA GLN A 78 -16.88 8.69 3.63
C GLN A 78 -18.36 8.31 3.69
N ARG A 79 -18.88 7.89 4.85
CA ARG A 79 -20.32 7.61 5.03
C ARG A 79 -21.18 8.88 5.04
N ARG A 80 -20.57 10.04 5.30
CA ARG A 80 -21.23 11.35 5.27
C ARG A 80 -20.47 12.37 4.42
N PRO A 81 -20.53 12.27 3.08
CA PRO A 81 -19.85 13.20 2.19
C PRO A 81 -20.18 14.66 2.42
N GLY A 82 -21.40 14.95 2.87
CA GLY A 82 -21.85 16.32 3.21
C GLY A 82 -21.10 16.99 4.36
N LEU A 83 -20.26 16.24 5.12
CA LEU A 83 -19.41 16.82 6.17
C LEU A 83 -18.24 17.65 5.61
N PHE A 84 -17.71 17.32 4.42
CA PHE A 84 -16.52 18.00 3.90
C PHE A 84 -16.67 19.51 3.70
N PRO A 85 -17.77 20.02 3.12
CA PRO A 85 -18.01 21.47 3.03
C PRO A 85 -18.13 22.15 4.41
N ILE A 86 -18.71 21.46 5.40
CA ILE A 86 -18.87 21.98 6.76
C ILE A 86 -17.53 22.02 7.47
N LEU A 87 -16.76 20.94 7.38
CA LEU A 87 -15.38 20.86 7.92
C LEU A 87 -14.49 21.95 7.33
N ARG A 88 -14.63 22.26 6.03
CA ARG A 88 -13.92 23.39 5.41
C ARG A 88 -14.20 24.71 6.15
N VAL A 89 -15.47 25.01 6.41
CA VAL A 89 -15.85 26.25 7.11
C VAL A 89 -15.30 26.27 8.53
N LEU A 90 -15.40 25.15 9.26
CA LEU A 90 -14.90 25.04 10.64
C LEU A 90 -13.38 25.17 10.71
N ILE A 91 -12.67 24.51 9.80
CA ILE A 91 -11.20 24.58 9.68
C ILE A 91 -10.73 25.99 9.33
N ASP A 92 -11.49 26.73 8.51
CA ASP A 92 -11.14 28.11 8.15
C ASP A 92 -11.41 29.12 9.28
N ARG A 93 -12.36 28.84 10.18
CA ARG A 93 -12.65 29.69 11.36
C ARG A 93 -11.54 29.64 12.41
N SER A 94 -10.86 28.53 12.53
CA SER A 94 -9.77 28.34 13.48
C SER A 94 -8.47 28.08 12.73
N ASN A 95 -7.44 28.87 12.97
CA ASN A 95 -6.11 28.68 12.39
C ASN A 95 -5.23 27.68 13.16
N ALA A 96 -5.77 26.98 14.16
CA ALA A 96 -5.01 26.03 14.97
C ALA A 96 -4.72 24.74 14.20
N PRO A 97 -3.50 24.18 14.28
CA PRO A 97 -3.20 22.86 13.76
C PRO A 97 -3.85 21.76 14.60
N GLY A 98 -3.97 20.54 14.03
CA GLY A 98 -4.38 19.35 14.76
C GLY A 98 -5.84 19.31 15.20
N GLN A 99 -6.72 20.02 14.51
CA GLN A 99 -8.13 20.08 14.90
C GLN A 99 -8.90 18.82 14.52
N TYR A 100 -8.68 18.30 13.30
CA TYR A 100 -9.47 17.21 12.76
C TYR A 100 -8.57 16.06 12.31
N LEU A 101 -8.95 14.85 12.74
CA LEU A 101 -8.42 13.60 12.23
C LEU A 101 -9.57 12.83 11.57
N LEU A 102 -9.52 12.72 10.26
CA LEU A 102 -10.54 12.07 9.46
C LEU A 102 -10.04 10.69 9.04
N LEU A 103 -10.77 9.65 9.42
CA LEU A 103 -10.44 8.29 9.01
C LEU A 103 -11.44 7.81 7.97
N GLY A 104 -10.92 7.11 6.97
CA GLY A 104 -11.78 6.50 5.98
C GLY A 104 -11.11 5.39 5.19
N SER A 105 -11.93 4.50 4.65
CA SER A 105 -11.45 3.52 3.68
C SER A 105 -10.89 4.23 2.46
N ALA A 106 -9.77 3.74 1.92
CA ALA A 106 -9.23 4.25 0.68
C ALA A 106 -10.29 4.11 -0.42
N SER A 107 -10.91 5.21 -0.78
CA SER A 107 -11.91 5.25 -1.83
C SER A 107 -11.67 6.45 -2.74
N PRO A 108 -11.94 6.30 -4.05
CA PRO A 108 -11.81 7.40 -5.00
C PRO A 108 -12.66 8.62 -4.61
N ALA A 109 -13.83 8.38 -4.01
CA ALA A 109 -14.73 9.42 -3.56
C ALA A 109 -14.15 10.20 -2.37
N LEU A 110 -13.62 9.50 -1.36
CA LEU A 110 -12.99 10.13 -0.19
C LEU A 110 -11.83 11.03 -0.60
N LEU A 111 -10.92 10.50 -1.44
CA LEU A 111 -9.74 11.23 -1.87
C LEU A 111 -10.09 12.48 -2.70
N ARG A 112 -11.09 12.38 -3.59
CA ARG A 112 -11.58 13.52 -4.36
C ARG A 112 -12.23 14.57 -3.47
N GLN A 113 -13.14 14.16 -2.59
CA GLN A 113 -13.87 15.10 -1.71
C GLN A 113 -12.95 15.81 -0.72
N ALA A 114 -11.98 15.08 -0.14
CA ALA A 114 -10.96 15.68 0.70
C ALA A 114 -10.08 16.63 -0.13
N GLY A 115 -9.67 16.25 -1.33
CA GLY A 115 -8.86 17.08 -2.23
C GLY A 115 -9.59 18.32 -2.70
N GLU A 116 -10.87 18.23 -3.12
CA GLU A 116 -11.64 19.37 -3.62
C GLU A 116 -12.07 20.31 -2.49
N SER A 117 -12.61 19.77 -1.39
CA SER A 117 -13.17 20.58 -0.31
C SER A 117 -12.11 21.10 0.66
N LEU A 118 -11.06 20.35 0.92
CA LEU A 118 -10.04 20.64 1.94
C LEU A 118 -8.66 20.95 1.34
N LEU A 119 -8.57 21.30 0.07
CA LEU A 119 -7.32 21.63 -0.62
C LEU A 119 -6.52 22.70 0.16
N GLY A 120 -5.24 22.41 0.42
CA GLY A 120 -4.34 23.29 1.18
C GLY A 120 -4.59 23.32 2.70
N ARG A 121 -5.54 22.52 3.22
CA ARG A 121 -5.92 22.46 4.64
C ARG A 121 -5.65 21.12 5.29
N VAL A 122 -5.50 20.08 4.46
CA VAL A 122 -5.40 18.70 4.89
C VAL A 122 -4.10 18.06 4.44
N GLU A 123 -3.51 17.25 5.31
CA GLU A 123 -2.44 16.33 4.97
C GLU A 123 -2.98 14.90 4.96
N SER A 124 -2.64 14.14 3.93
CA SER A 124 -3.09 12.75 3.80
C SER A 124 -1.96 11.78 4.19
N LEU A 125 -2.28 10.82 5.04
CA LEU A 125 -1.41 9.73 5.42
C LEU A 125 -2.04 8.40 5.03
N GLU A 126 -1.25 7.53 4.41
CA GLU A 126 -1.68 6.18 4.05
C GLU A 126 -1.37 5.19 5.18
N VAL A 127 -2.37 4.40 5.55
CA VAL A 127 -2.25 3.34 6.56
C VAL A 127 -2.45 1.99 5.89
N GLY A 128 -1.35 1.32 5.55
CA GLY A 128 -1.35 -0.07 5.08
C GLY A 128 -1.35 -1.09 6.22
N GLY A 129 -1.19 -2.36 5.87
CA GLY A 129 -0.89 -3.43 6.83
C GLY A 129 0.46 -3.23 7.53
N PHE A 130 0.84 -4.14 8.41
CA PHE A 130 2.17 -4.13 9.03
C PHE A 130 3.28 -4.16 7.97
N ASP A 131 4.35 -3.41 8.22
CA ASP A 131 5.57 -3.48 7.45
C ASP A 131 6.63 -4.36 8.12
N LEU A 132 7.75 -4.57 7.43
CA LEU A 132 8.84 -5.40 7.91
C LEU A 132 9.42 -4.87 9.23
N ARG A 133 9.53 -3.56 9.40
CA ARG A 133 10.06 -2.94 10.62
C ARG A 133 9.17 -3.24 11.83
N GLU A 134 7.86 -3.04 11.66
CA GLU A 134 6.86 -3.31 12.70
C GLU A 134 6.84 -4.80 13.08
N ALA A 135 6.89 -5.68 12.06
CA ALA A 135 6.90 -7.13 12.26
C ALA A 135 8.17 -7.62 12.96
N CYS A 136 9.34 -7.18 12.51
CA CYS A 136 10.64 -7.55 13.11
C CYS A 136 10.80 -6.99 14.53
N ALA A 137 10.43 -5.72 14.75
CA ALA A 137 10.49 -5.12 16.10
C ALA A 137 9.62 -5.86 17.11
N ALA A 138 8.45 -6.34 16.69
CA ALA A 138 7.56 -7.13 17.54
C ALA A 138 8.06 -8.56 17.81
N ALA A 139 8.87 -9.12 16.91
CA ALA A 139 9.38 -10.48 17.00
C ALA A 139 10.72 -10.58 17.77
N GLY A 140 11.47 -9.48 17.90
CA GLY A 140 12.79 -9.47 18.53
C GLY A 140 13.77 -10.42 17.82
N ASP A 141 14.35 -11.37 18.55
CA ASP A 141 15.35 -12.32 18.02
C ASP A 141 14.81 -13.24 16.90
N ARG A 142 13.48 -13.25 16.68
CA ARG A 142 12.82 -14.03 15.62
C ARG A 142 12.49 -13.20 14.38
N ALA A 143 13.29 -12.18 14.06
CA ALA A 143 13.05 -11.28 12.93
C ALA A 143 12.95 -12.01 11.58
N ALA A 144 13.76 -13.03 11.33
CA ALA A 144 13.70 -13.86 10.11
C ALA A 144 12.37 -14.62 9.98
N GLU A 145 11.83 -15.12 11.10
CA GLU A 145 10.50 -15.76 11.11
C GLU A 145 9.40 -14.71 10.84
N ALA A 146 9.56 -13.51 11.37
CA ALA A 146 8.62 -12.40 11.16
C ALA A 146 8.58 -11.96 9.69
N GLU A 147 9.74 -11.87 9.02
CA GLU A 147 9.84 -11.59 7.58
C GLU A 147 9.12 -12.67 6.77
N THR A 148 9.41 -13.95 7.05
CA THR A 148 8.78 -15.09 6.37
C THR A 148 7.27 -15.10 6.57
N ARG A 149 6.81 -14.86 7.81
CA ARG A 149 5.38 -14.76 8.13
C ARG A 149 4.72 -13.59 7.41
N LEU A 150 5.39 -12.44 7.36
CA LEU A 150 4.87 -11.26 6.67
C LEU A 150 4.76 -11.50 5.16
N TRP A 151 5.74 -12.19 4.57
CA TRP A 151 5.67 -12.57 3.16
C TRP A 151 4.51 -13.54 2.88
N LEU A 152 4.34 -14.58 3.72
CA LEU A 152 3.28 -15.60 3.52
C LEU A 152 1.88 -15.04 3.79
N ARG A 153 1.68 -14.42 4.97
CA ARG A 153 0.36 -14.02 5.47
C ARG A 153 -0.07 -12.60 5.07
N GLY A 154 0.88 -11.80 4.56
CA GLY A 154 0.68 -10.37 4.35
C GLY A 154 0.70 -9.55 5.64
N GLY A 155 0.51 -8.25 5.50
CA GLY A 155 0.59 -7.29 6.60
C GLY A 155 -0.74 -6.93 7.25
N PHE A 156 -1.88 -7.39 6.74
CA PHE A 156 -3.16 -7.12 7.40
C PHE A 156 -3.16 -7.68 8.83
N PRO A 157 -3.48 -6.86 9.86
CA PRO A 157 -3.32 -7.25 11.26
C PRO A 157 -3.97 -8.59 11.61
N ARG A 158 -5.21 -8.83 11.16
CA ARG A 158 -5.92 -10.07 11.46
C ARG A 158 -5.36 -11.29 10.75
N SER A 159 -4.77 -11.12 9.56
CA SER A 159 -4.09 -12.18 8.85
C SER A 159 -2.73 -12.49 9.48
N TYR A 160 -1.92 -11.44 9.70
CA TYR A 160 -0.56 -11.60 10.26
C TYR A 160 -0.57 -12.20 11.66
N LEU A 161 -1.51 -11.78 12.51
CA LEU A 161 -1.65 -12.20 13.92
C LEU A 161 -2.53 -13.44 14.11
N ALA A 162 -3.02 -14.07 13.03
CA ALA A 162 -3.83 -15.28 13.12
C ALA A 162 -3.08 -16.39 13.85
N ALA A 163 -3.82 -17.25 14.57
CA ALA A 163 -3.24 -18.32 15.38
C ALA A 163 -2.53 -19.37 14.52
N SER A 164 -3.06 -19.64 13.31
CA SER A 164 -2.50 -20.60 12.36
C SER A 164 -2.43 -20.01 10.94
N ASP A 165 -1.74 -20.69 10.02
CA ASP A 165 -1.75 -20.32 8.58
C ASP A 165 -3.11 -20.57 7.96
N GLU A 166 -3.85 -21.58 8.42
CA GLU A 166 -5.22 -21.88 8.02
C GLU A 166 -6.18 -20.73 8.39
N ASP A 167 -6.15 -20.25 9.65
CA ASP A 167 -6.96 -19.11 10.09
C ASP A 167 -6.61 -17.84 9.31
N SER A 168 -5.33 -17.64 9.04
CA SER A 168 -4.86 -16.53 8.21
C SER A 168 -5.41 -16.62 6.79
N LEU A 169 -5.40 -17.80 6.18
CA LEU A 169 -5.93 -18.02 4.84
C LEU A 169 -7.45 -17.80 4.81
N ALA A 170 -8.18 -18.36 5.77
CA ALA A 170 -9.62 -18.17 5.90
C ALA A 170 -9.96 -16.67 6.00
N TRP A 171 -9.23 -15.92 6.82
CA TRP A 171 -9.42 -14.49 6.92
C TRP A 171 -9.17 -13.76 5.58
N ARG A 172 -8.09 -14.11 4.86
CA ARG A 172 -7.72 -13.48 3.57
C ARG A 172 -8.78 -13.72 2.50
N LEU A 173 -9.30 -14.94 2.40
CA LEU A 173 -10.38 -15.30 1.48
C LEU A 173 -11.66 -14.49 1.79
N ASN A 174 -12.03 -14.39 3.08
CA ASN A 174 -13.15 -13.57 3.52
C ASN A 174 -12.94 -12.08 3.24
N ALA A 175 -11.72 -11.57 3.42
CA ALA A 175 -11.38 -10.18 3.14
C ALA A 175 -11.52 -9.85 1.64
N ILE A 176 -11.06 -10.75 0.76
CA ILE A 176 -11.22 -10.61 -0.70
C ILE A 176 -12.71 -10.59 -1.07
N THR A 177 -13.50 -11.53 -0.56
CA THR A 177 -14.94 -11.61 -0.82
C THR A 177 -15.66 -10.36 -0.33
N SER A 178 -15.39 -9.93 0.89
CA SER A 178 -15.99 -8.71 1.47
C SER A 178 -15.62 -7.46 0.68
N HIS A 179 -14.37 -7.35 0.22
CA HIS A 179 -13.96 -6.20 -0.59
C HIS A 179 -14.70 -6.15 -1.93
N VAL A 180 -14.89 -7.31 -2.58
CA VAL A 180 -15.59 -7.40 -3.85
C VAL A 180 -17.10 -7.17 -3.70
N GLU A 181 -17.72 -7.75 -2.67
CA GLU A 181 -19.18 -7.72 -2.50
C GLU A 181 -19.70 -6.47 -1.80
N VAL A 182 -18.88 -5.86 -0.93
CA VAL A 182 -19.30 -4.72 -0.10
C VAL A 182 -18.59 -3.44 -0.48
N ASP A 183 -17.23 -3.44 -0.56
CA ASP A 183 -16.49 -2.20 -0.72
C ASP A 183 -16.55 -1.66 -2.16
N LEU A 184 -16.29 -2.50 -3.17
CA LEU A 184 -16.25 -2.06 -4.57
C LEU A 184 -17.58 -1.49 -5.08
N PRO A 185 -18.77 -2.07 -4.74
CA PRO A 185 -20.05 -1.44 -5.06
C PRO A 185 -20.23 -0.06 -4.44
N GLN A 186 -19.78 0.15 -3.20
CA GLN A 186 -19.82 1.47 -2.54
C GLN A 186 -18.93 2.51 -3.26
N PHE A 187 -17.92 2.06 -4.02
CA PHE A 187 -17.05 2.92 -4.84
C PHE A 187 -17.59 3.15 -6.26
N GLY A 188 -18.83 2.72 -6.54
CA GLY A 188 -19.49 2.90 -7.83
C GLY A 188 -19.09 1.88 -8.91
N LEU A 189 -18.48 0.77 -8.52
CA LEU A 189 -18.21 -0.36 -9.40
C LEU A 189 -19.38 -1.35 -9.41
N ASN A 190 -20.24 -1.21 -10.40
CA ASN A 190 -21.31 -2.17 -10.64
C ASN A 190 -20.82 -3.31 -11.53
N ILE A 191 -20.14 -4.26 -10.94
CA ILE A 191 -19.71 -5.52 -11.55
C ILE A 191 -20.20 -6.69 -10.71
N ALA A 192 -20.64 -7.76 -11.35
CA ALA A 192 -21.00 -8.98 -10.62
C ALA A 192 -19.80 -9.54 -9.85
N ALA A 193 -19.97 -9.85 -8.57
CA ALA A 193 -18.90 -10.34 -7.70
C ALA A 193 -18.10 -11.52 -8.29
N PRO A 194 -18.73 -12.55 -8.93
CA PRO A 194 -17.96 -13.62 -9.58
C PRO A 194 -17.04 -13.13 -10.70
N ALA A 195 -17.46 -12.13 -11.49
CA ALA A 195 -16.63 -11.56 -12.56
C ALA A 195 -15.44 -10.77 -12.00
N MET A 196 -15.66 -10.02 -10.92
CA MET A 196 -14.58 -9.30 -10.23
C MET A 196 -13.59 -10.27 -9.57
N LEU A 197 -14.05 -11.33 -8.90
CA LEU A 197 -13.17 -12.36 -8.33
C LEU A 197 -12.34 -13.04 -9.43
N ARG A 198 -12.96 -13.34 -10.58
CA ARG A 198 -12.22 -13.86 -11.74
C ARG A 198 -11.18 -12.88 -12.24
N PHE A 199 -11.49 -11.58 -12.31
CA PHE A 199 -10.52 -10.54 -12.66
C PHE A 199 -9.36 -10.48 -11.66
N TRP A 200 -9.62 -10.54 -10.36
CA TRP A 200 -8.58 -10.56 -9.33
C TRP A 200 -7.65 -11.75 -9.46
N ARG A 201 -8.19 -12.96 -9.68
CA ARG A 201 -7.37 -14.17 -9.92
C ARG A 201 -6.51 -14.02 -11.17
N MET A 202 -7.07 -13.50 -12.26
CA MET A 202 -6.30 -13.20 -13.47
C MET A 202 -5.19 -12.18 -13.17
N LEU A 203 -5.50 -11.13 -12.41
CA LEU A 203 -4.53 -10.10 -12.03
C LEU A 203 -3.40 -10.67 -11.16
N ALA A 204 -3.66 -11.66 -10.31
CA ALA A 204 -2.64 -12.35 -9.54
C ALA A 204 -1.57 -13.02 -10.43
N HIS A 205 -1.95 -13.50 -11.62
CA HIS A 205 -1.01 -14.02 -12.61
C HIS A 205 -0.17 -12.94 -13.30
N TYR A 206 -0.60 -11.68 -13.28
CA TYR A 206 0.17 -10.54 -13.77
C TYR A 206 1.10 -9.92 -12.70
N HIS A 207 1.08 -10.42 -11.47
CA HIS A 207 1.92 -9.88 -10.41
C HIS A 207 3.40 -9.87 -10.81
N GLY A 208 4.07 -8.72 -10.73
CA GLY A 208 5.45 -8.52 -11.19
C GLY A 208 5.62 -8.48 -12.71
N GLN A 209 4.54 -8.39 -13.48
CA GLN A 209 4.61 -8.35 -14.96
C GLN A 209 4.00 -7.09 -15.53
N THR A 210 4.43 -6.77 -16.75
CA THR A 210 3.85 -5.69 -17.54
C THR A 210 2.39 -6.01 -17.87
N TRP A 211 1.51 -5.07 -17.57
CA TRP A 211 0.07 -5.23 -17.72
C TRP A 211 -0.42 -4.93 -19.12
N THR A 212 -1.35 -5.76 -19.64
CA THR A 212 -2.15 -5.46 -20.83
C THR A 212 -3.63 -5.71 -20.52
N ALA A 213 -4.53 -4.85 -21.00
CA ALA A 213 -5.96 -4.99 -20.77
C ALA A 213 -6.63 -6.00 -21.71
N ALA A 214 -5.99 -6.34 -22.84
CA ALA A 214 -6.60 -7.11 -23.91
C ALA A 214 -7.04 -8.53 -23.50
N ASP A 215 -6.15 -9.28 -22.82
CA ASP A 215 -6.48 -10.66 -22.42
C ASP A 215 -7.55 -10.74 -21.35
N PRO A 216 -7.48 -9.93 -20.26
CA PRO A 216 -8.57 -9.88 -19.30
C PRO A 216 -9.90 -9.40 -19.90
N ALA A 217 -9.89 -8.43 -20.79
CA ALA A 217 -11.09 -7.95 -21.48
C ALA A 217 -11.77 -9.06 -22.29
N ARG A 218 -10.98 -9.79 -23.07
CA ARG A 218 -11.45 -10.94 -23.84
C ARG A 218 -12.01 -12.03 -22.94
N SER A 219 -11.29 -12.38 -21.88
CA SER A 219 -11.72 -13.43 -20.93
C SER A 219 -12.98 -13.09 -20.17
N LEU A 220 -13.22 -11.80 -19.86
CA LEU A 220 -14.39 -11.33 -19.12
C LEU A 220 -15.56 -10.94 -20.02
N GLY A 221 -15.36 -10.87 -21.34
CA GLY A 221 -16.39 -10.44 -22.29
C GLY A 221 -16.74 -8.96 -22.17
N VAL A 222 -15.77 -8.11 -21.77
CA VAL A 222 -15.96 -6.66 -21.60
C VAL A 222 -14.92 -5.87 -22.43
N SER A 223 -15.10 -4.56 -22.51
CA SER A 223 -14.15 -3.70 -23.23
C SER A 223 -12.84 -3.48 -22.44
N GLU A 224 -11.73 -3.21 -23.11
CA GLU A 224 -10.47 -2.85 -22.47
C GLU A 224 -10.58 -1.62 -21.56
N PRO A 225 -11.27 -0.53 -21.94
CA PRO A 225 -11.50 0.59 -21.01
C PRO A 225 -12.21 0.17 -19.71
N THR A 226 -13.13 -0.80 -19.79
CA THR A 226 -13.81 -1.32 -18.59
C THR A 226 -12.82 -2.03 -17.66
N VAL A 227 -11.95 -2.89 -18.23
CA VAL A 227 -10.92 -3.59 -17.45
C VAL A 227 -9.89 -2.63 -16.86
N ARG A 228 -9.49 -1.59 -17.60
CA ARG A 228 -8.62 -0.53 -17.07
C ARG A 228 -9.26 0.16 -15.86
N ARG A 229 -10.54 0.49 -15.94
CA ARG A 229 -11.29 1.08 -14.81
C ARG A 229 -11.31 0.14 -13.59
N TYR A 230 -11.42 -1.18 -13.79
CA TYR A 230 -11.34 -2.15 -12.68
C TYR A 230 -9.97 -2.11 -12.01
N LEU A 231 -8.89 -2.15 -12.81
CA LEU A 231 -7.53 -2.05 -12.30
C LEU A 231 -7.29 -0.72 -11.58
N ASP A 232 -7.75 0.40 -12.15
CA ASP A 232 -7.61 1.73 -11.55
C ASP A 232 -8.34 1.81 -10.21
N THR A 233 -9.52 1.21 -10.09
CA THR A 233 -10.24 1.17 -8.80
C THR A 233 -9.48 0.33 -7.77
N LEU A 234 -8.93 -0.83 -8.15
CA LEU A 234 -8.11 -1.63 -7.24
C LEU A 234 -6.83 -0.88 -6.82
N THR A 235 -6.27 -0.06 -7.70
CA THR A 235 -5.13 0.81 -7.39
C THR A 235 -5.53 1.91 -6.39
N GLN A 236 -6.64 2.58 -6.64
CA GLN A 236 -7.15 3.64 -5.76
C GLN A 236 -7.59 3.13 -4.39
N THR A 237 -8.05 1.87 -4.31
CA THR A 237 -8.38 1.20 -3.04
C THR A 237 -7.17 0.57 -2.34
N LEU A 238 -5.97 0.80 -2.87
CA LEU A 238 -4.69 0.34 -2.30
C LEU A 238 -4.54 -1.20 -2.25
N MET A 239 -5.28 -1.93 -3.08
CA MET A 239 -5.13 -3.39 -3.21
C MET A 239 -3.99 -3.74 -4.15
N VAL A 240 -3.79 -2.92 -5.18
CA VAL A 240 -2.82 -3.12 -6.25
C VAL A 240 -2.00 -1.85 -6.44
N ARG A 241 -0.76 -2.02 -6.84
CA ARG A 241 0.12 -0.95 -7.34
C ARG A 241 0.30 -1.11 -8.83
N GLN A 242 0.10 -0.03 -9.59
CA GLN A 242 0.58 0.11 -10.95
C GLN A 242 1.90 0.87 -10.90
N LEU A 243 3.02 0.15 -10.97
CA LEU A 243 4.34 0.77 -11.06
C LEU A 243 4.57 1.23 -12.50
N GLN A 244 4.72 2.54 -12.69
CA GLN A 244 4.87 3.13 -14.01
C GLN A 244 6.27 2.90 -14.58
N PRO A 245 6.43 2.78 -15.90
CA PRO A 245 7.74 2.71 -16.53
C PRO A 245 8.42 4.07 -16.53
N TRP A 246 9.74 4.08 -16.27
CA TRP A 246 10.58 5.25 -16.49
C TRP A 246 10.97 5.34 -17.98
N HIS A 247 10.98 6.54 -18.54
CA HIS A 247 11.42 6.81 -19.88
C HIS A 247 12.66 7.71 -19.87
N GLU A 248 13.82 7.12 -20.16
CA GLU A 248 15.06 7.86 -20.35
C GLU A 248 15.31 8.16 -21.84
N ASN A 249 15.92 9.28 -22.16
CA ASN A 249 16.21 9.65 -23.54
C ASN A 249 17.45 8.90 -24.07
N LEU A 250 17.27 7.64 -24.47
CA LEU A 250 18.36 6.72 -24.82
C LEU A 250 18.41 6.34 -26.32
N GLY A 251 17.49 6.84 -27.14
CA GLY A 251 17.34 6.36 -28.52
C GLY A 251 16.90 4.89 -28.62
N LYS A 252 16.59 4.22 -27.50
CA LYS A 252 16.10 2.85 -27.40
C LYS A 252 14.59 2.84 -27.18
N ARG A 253 13.88 1.92 -27.85
CA ARG A 253 12.45 1.73 -27.59
C ARG A 253 12.24 1.12 -26.20
N GLN A 254 11.43 1.77 -25.36
CA GLN A 254 11.16 1.39 -23.98
C GLN A 254 9.70 0.93 -23.80
N VAL A 255 9.46 0.10 -22.78
CA VAL A 255 8.13 -0.40 -22.42
C VAL A 255 7.27 0.75 -21.91
N LYS A 256 5.99 0.78 -22.29
CA LYS A 256 5.05 1.86 -21.93
C LYS A 256 3.96 1.44 -20.96
N SER A 257 3.70 0.15 -20.82
CA SER A 257 2.65 -0.36 -19.92
C SER A 257 3.20 -0.54 -18.50
N PRO A 258 2.40 -0.29 -17.46
CA PRO A 258 2.85 -0.44 -16.09
C PRO A 258 3.08 -1.91 -15.72
N LYS A 259 3.94 -2.17 -14.73
CA LYS A 259 3.96 -3.43 -13.98
C LYS A 259 2.89 -3.38 -12.88
N VAL A 260 2.28 -4.53 -12.61
CA VAL A 260 1.23 -4.66 -11.60
C VAL A 260 1.70 -5.50 -10.43
N TYR A 261 1.52 -4.98 -9.21
CA TYR A 261 1.85 -5.67 -7.97
C TYR A 261 0.66 -5.64 -7.01
N PHE A 262 0.32 -6.77 -6.40
CA PHE A 262 -0.51 -6.77 -5.20
C PHE A 262 0.29 -6.14 -4.06
N ARG A 263 -0.32 -5.21 -3.35
CA ARG A 263 0.35 -4.50 -2.25
C ARG A 263 0.42 -5.30 -0.95
N ASP A 264 -0.33 -6.40 -0.89
CA ASP A 264 -0.31 -7.38 0.18
C ASP A 264 -0.14 -8.78 -0.40
N THR A 265 0.98 -9.43 -0.07
CA THR A 265 1.29 -10.76 -0.60
C THR A 265 0.41 -11.86 -0.01
N GLY A 266 -0.15 -11.64 1.17
CA GLY A 266 -1.13 -12.59 1.73
C GLY A 266 -2.39 -12.69 0.86
N LEU A 267 -2.91 -11.55 0.38
CA LEU A 267 -4.05 -11.55 -0.56
C LEU A 267 -3.65 -12.18 -1.90
N LEU A 268 -2.44 -11.89 -2.41
CA LEU A 268 -1.91 -12.52 -3.61
C LEU A 268 -1.89 -14.05 -3.47
N HIS A 269 -1.36 -14.56 -2.36
CA HIS A 269 -1.26 -16.00 -2.10
C HIS A 269 -2.64 -16.67 -2.01
N ALA A 270 -3.60 -16.02 -1.34
CA ALA A 270 -4.98 -16.52 -1.28
C ALA A 270 -5.63 -16.59 -2.68
N LEU A 271 -5.33 -15.64 -3.59
CA LEU A 271 -5.84 -15.65 -4.97
C LEU A 271 -5.16 -16.70 -5.86
N MET A 272 -3.95 -17.14 -5.49
CA MET A 272 -3.19 -18.18 -6.19
C MET A 272 -3.33 -19.57 -5.55
N ASP A 273 -4.25 -19.71 -4.57
CA ASP A 273 -4.48 -20.94 -3.82
C ASP A 273 -3.20 -21.48 -3.12
N VAL A 274 -2.34 -20.57 -2.62
CA VAL A 274 -1.12 -20.88 -1.88
C VAL A 274 -1.42 -20.83 -0.39
N GLU A 275 -1.45 -22.01 0.25
CA GLU A 275 -1.94 -22.17 1.63
C GLU A 275 -0.83 -22.15 2.68
N SER A 276 0.39 -22.55 2.31
CA SER A 276 1.50 -22.71 3.25
C SER A 276 2.81 -22.18 2.69
N LEU A 277 3.81 -22.03 3.57
CA LEU A 277 5.14 -21.61 3.19
C LEU A 277 5.81 -22.63 2.25
N ASP A 278 5.60 -23.92 2.49
CA ASP A 278 6.19 -24.97 1.64
C ASP A 278 5.57 -24.96 0.24
N ALA A 279 4.24 -24.79 0.15
CA ALA A 279 3.57 -24.57 -1.13
C ALA A 279 4.11 -23.32 -1.85
N LEU A 280 4.33 -22.22 -1.11
CA LEU A 280 4.87 -20.98 -1.66
C LEU A 280 6.29 -21.15 -2.20
N ARG A 281 7.14 -21.87 -1.48
CA ARG A 281 8.55 -22.09 -1.87
C ARG A 281 8.70 -22.80 -3.20
N VAL A 282 7.82 -23.74 -3.52
CA VAL A 282 7.84 -24.54 -4.76
C VAL A 282 6.94 -23.96 -5.85
N HIS A 283 6.16 -22.92 -5.54
CA HIS A 283 5.22 -22.32 -6.50
C HIS A 283 5.98 -21.64 -7.64
N PRO A 284 5.57 -21.81 -8.93
CA PRO A 284 6.25 -21.19 -10.08
C PRO A 284 6.37 -19.68 -10.01
N ARG A 285 5.45 -19.02 -9.31
CA ARG A 285 5.40 -17.56 -9.12
C ARG A 285 6.08 -17.08 -7.82
N SER A 286 6.79 -17.95 -7.12
CA SER A 286 7.45 -17.64 -5.85
C SER A 286 8.45 -16.47 -5.97
N GLY A 287 9.22 -16.43 -7.08
CA GLY A 287 10.13 -15.32 -7.37
C GLY A 287 9.43 -13.98 -7.53
N ALA A 288 8.36 -13.95 -8.35
CA ALA A 288 7.55 -12.73 -8.54
C ALA A 288 6.85 -12.29 -7.24
N SER A 289 6.35 -13.24 -6.44
CA SER A 289 5.78 -12.94 -5.12
C SER A 289 6.79 -12.30 -4.19
N TRP A 290 8.03 -12.83 -4.15
CA TRP A 290 9.13 -12.24 -3.38
C TRP A 290 9.48 -10.84 -3.89
N GLU A 291 9.60 -10.66 -5.20
CA GLU A 291 9.85 -9.35 -5.83
C GLU A 291 8.83 -8.31 -5.37
N GLY A 292 7.53 -8.62 -5.47
CA GLY A 292 6.48 -7.69 -5.05
C GLY A 292 6.45 -7.44 -3.54
N PHE A 293 6.72 -8.47 -2.72
CA PHE A 293 6.89 -8.31 -1.28
C PHE A 293 8.02 -7.35 -0.95
N ALA A 294 9.22 -7.62 -1.46
CA ALA A 294 10.40 -6.81 -1.20
C ALA A 294 10.25 -5.38 -1.73
N LEU A 295 9.65 -5.21 -2.93
CA LEU A 295 9.35 -3.91 -3.52
C LEU A 295 8.47 -3.06 -2.60
N GLU A 296 7.35 -3.61 -2.08
CA GLU A 296 6.47 -2.88 -1.17
C GLU A 296 7.18 -2.53 0.16
N GLN A 297 8.03 -3.42 0.69
CA GLN A 297 8.82 -3.12 1.88
C GLN A 297 9.84 -2.01 1.62
N VAL A 298 10.59 -2.09 0.51
CA VAL A 298 11.57 -1.05 0.12
C VAL A 298 10.89 0.31 -0.03
N LEU A 299 9.76 0.39 -0.72
CA LEU A 299 9.03 1.65 -0.91
C LEU A 299 8.54 2.24 0.43
N ARG A 300 8.08 1.40 1.35
CA ARG A 300 7.63 1.84 2.69
C ARG A 300 8.79 2.34 3.56
N LEU A 301 9.96 1.72 3.45
CA LEU A 301 11.16 2.06 4.22
C LEU A 301 11.88 3.29 3.66
N ALA A 302 12.14 3.32 2.35
CA ALA A 302 12.90 4.37 1.69
C ALA A 302 12.10 5.67 1.53
N LYS A 303 10.77 5.57 1.36
CA LYS A 303 9.86 6.69 1.08
C LYS A 303 10.45 7.60 -0.01
N PRO A 304 10.68 7.09 -1.22
CA PRO A 304 11.24 7.88 -2.31
C PRO A 304 10.25 8.98 -2.73
N ASP A 305 10.76 10.05 -3.35
CA ASP A 305 9.93 11.10 -3.91
C ASP A 305 9.17 10.58 -5.13
N GLU A 306 9.84 9.74 -5.95
CA GLU A 306 9.27 9.08 -7.12
C GLU A 306 9.81 7.65 -7.26
N ALA A 307 8.97 6.76 -7.83
CA ALA A 307 9.31 5.35 -8.03
C ALA A 307 8.77 4.82 -9.36
N TYR A 308 9.61 4.12 -10.09
CA TYR A 308 9.33 3.57 -11.41
C TYR A 308 9.98 2.19 -11.56
N PHE A 309 9.64 1.44 -12.60
CA PHE A 309 10.51 0.42 -13.15
C PHE A 309 11.08 0.90 -14.49
N TRP A 310 12.09 0.21 -15.00
CA TRP A 310 12.61 0.53 -16.31
C TRP A 310 12.82 -0.74 -17.12
N ALA A 311 12.40 -0.73 -18.39
CA ALA A 311 12.61 -1.83 -19.30
C ALA A 311 12.71 -1.36 -20.75
N THR A 312 13.55 -2.04 -21.52
CA THR A 312 13.73 -1.83 -22.94
C THR A 312 13.19 -3.01 -23.74
N HIS A 313 12.78 -2.77 -24.99
CA HIS A 313 12.39 -3.87 -25.89
C HIS A 313 13.55 -4.81 -26.26
N GLN A 314 14.80 -4.46 -25.93
CA GLN A 314 15.98 -5.31 -26.10
C GLN A 314 16.25 -6.23 -24.90
N GLY A 315 15.36 -6.24 -23.90
CA GLY A 315 15.39 -7.14 -22.75
C GLY A 315 16.25 -6.66 -21.55
N ALA A 316 16.76 -5.41 -21.56
CA ALA A 316 17.32 -4.83 -20.35
C ALA A 316 16.20 -4.33 -19.45
N GLU A 317 16.28 -4.63 -18.14
CA GLU A 317 15.24 -4.32 -17.17
C GLU A 317 15.88 -3.95 -15.81
N LEU A 318 15.20 -3.07 -15.06
CA LEU A 318 15.44 -2.75 -13.65
C LEU A 318 14.09 -2.80 -12.92
N ASP A 319 14.01 -3.58 -11.86
CA ASP A 319 12.76 -3.83 -11.16
C ASP A 319 12.21 -2.57 -10.47
N LEU A 320 13.10 -1.75 -9.86
CA LEU A 320 12.72 -0.52 -9.21
C LEU A 320 13.79 0.56 -9.38
N LEU A 321 13.37 1.71 -9.90
CA LEU A 321 14.14 2.96 -9.97
C LEU A 321 13.49 3.96 -9.01
N MET A 322 14.26 4.45 -8.04
CA MET A 322 13.81 5.43 -7.07
C MET A 322 14.56 6.74 -7.22
N PHE A 323 13.83 7.84 -7.04
CA PHE A 323 14.39 9.19 -6.92
C PHE A 323 14.22 9.69 -5.49
N LYS A 324 15.28 10.27 -4.92
CA LYS A 324 15.23 10.97 -3.65
C LYS A 324 16.11 12.21 -3.72
N GLY A 325 15.49 13.38 -3.79
CA GLY A 325 16.16 14.60 -4.19
C GLY A 325 16.80 14.40 -5.57
N THR A 326 18.13 14.56 -5.65
CA THR A 326 18.90 14.37 -6.89
C THR A 326 19.41 12.95 -7.09
N GLN A 327 19.27 12.07 -6.11
CA GLN A 327 19.79 10.70 -6.17
C GLN A 327 18.90 9.79 -7.00
N ARG A 328 19.54 8.96 -7.83
CA ARG A 328 18.93 7.89 -8.62
C ARG A 328 19.42 6.54 -8.09
N VAL A 329 18.53 5.80 -7.45
CA VAL A 329 18.85 4.50 -6.86
C VAL A 329 18.12 3.40 -7.59
N GLY A 330 18.87 2.43 -8.11
CA GLY A 330 18.31 1.21 -8.68
C GLY A 330 18.17 0.11 -7.63
N VAL A 331 17.12 -0.68 -7.73
CA VAL A 331 16.93 -1.89 -6.91
C VAL A 331 16.50 -3.05 -7.81
N GLU A 332 17.17 -4.18 -7.66
CA GLU A 332 16.80 -5.48 -8.24
C GLU A 332 16.38 -6.41 -7.10
N PHE A 333 15.41 -7.24 -7.35
CA PHE A 333 14.92 -8.21 -6.38
C PHE A 333 15.25 -9.62 -6.84
N LYS A 334 16.03 -10.35 -6.04
CA LYS A 334 16.43 -11.72 -6.39
C LYS A 334 16.14 -12.68 -5.24
N ARG A 335 15.27 -13.66 -5.48
CA ARG A 335 15.06 -14.76 -4.54
C ARG A 335 16.10 -15.84 -4.81
N ALA A 336 17.31 -15.64 -4.30
CA ALA A 336 18.45 -16.54 -4.43
C ALA A 336 19.32 -16.44 -3.18
N ASP A 337 20.02 -17.53 -2.84
CA ASP A 337 20.92 -17.55 -1.67
C ASP A 337 22.17 -16.69 -1.88
N ALA A 338 22.62 -16.58 -3.13
CA ALA A 338 23.76 -15.74 -3.52
C ALA A 338 23.48 -15.10 -4.89
N PRO A 339 22.92 -13.88 -4.93
CA PRO A 339 22.65 -13.19 -6.19
C PRO A 339 23.95 -12.88 -6.93
N THR A 340 23.90 -12.91 -8.25
CA THR A 340 24.99 -12.57 -9.14
C THR A 340 24.62 -11.42 -10.06
N ILE A 341 25.64 -10.75 -10.60
CA ILE A 341 25.44 -9.63 -11.53
C ILE A 341 24.85 -10.11 -12.85
N THR A 342 23.81 -9.45 -13.32
CA THR A 342 23.22 -9.69 -14.63
C THR A 342 23.67 -8.63 -15.66
N ARG A 343 23.47 -8.93 -16.94
CA ARG A 343 23.70 -7.96 -18.01
C ARG A 343 22.77 -6.73 -17.86
N SER A 344 21.51 -6.95 -17.45
CA SER A 344 20.54 -5.86 -17.21
C SER A 344 21.02 -4.87 -16.16
N MET A 345 21.58 -5.34 -15.05
CA MET A 345 22.12 -4.47 -13.99
C MET A 345 23.24 -3.53 -14.52
N ARG A 346 24.16 -4.07 -15.32
CA ARG A 346 25.24 -3.26 -15.92
C ARG A 346 24.71 -2.22 -16.91
N VAL A 347 23.71 -2.60 -17.71
CA VAL A 347 23.06 -1.69 -18.64
C VAL A 347 22.29 -0.61 -17.88
N ALA A 348 21.54 -0.99 -16.84
CA ALA A 348 20.76 -0.05 -16.04
C ALA A 348 21.64 1.00 -15.35
N ILE A 349 22.74 0.60 -14.71
CA ILE A 349 23.68 1.55 -14.08
C ILE A 349 24.15 2.61 -15.07
N HIS A 350 24.54 2.18 -16.25
CA HIS A 350 25.09 3.07 -17.28
C HIS A 350 23.98 3.95 -17.91
N ASP A 351 22.91 3.33 -18.39
CA ASP A 351 21.88 4.01 -19.19
C ASP A 351 21.06 4.98 -18.32
N LEU A 352 20.79 4.63 -17.07
CA LEU A 352 20.02 5.45 -16.12
C LEU A 352 20.90 6.37 -15.26
N ARG A 353 22.22 6.25 -15.37
CA ARG A 353 23.19 7.02 -14.55
C ARG A 353 22.89 6.88 -13.05
N LEU A 354 22.76 5.63 -12.59
CA LEU A 354 22.43 5.35 -11.21
C LEU A 354 23.62 5.72 -10.29
N ASP A 355 23.32 6.34 -9.15
CA ASP A 355 24.31 6.59 -8.10
C ASP A 355 24.68 5.29 -7.36
N ALA A 356 23.70 4.36 -7.23
CA ALA A 356 23.90 3.04 -6.66
C ALA A 356 22.84 2.06 -7.19
N LEU A 357 23.18 0.75 -7.20
CA LEU A 357 22.26 -0.33 -7.47
C LEU A 357 22.33 -1.38 -6.35
N TYR A 358 21.22 -1.63 -5.72
CA TYR A 358 21.10 -2.65 -4.68
C TYR A 358 20.38 -3.89 -5.21
N VAL A 359 20.98 -5.06 -4.93
CA VAL A 359 20.33 -6.35 -5.20
C VAL A 359 19.76 -6.86 -3.88
N VAL A 360 18.47 -6.66 -3.69
CA VAL A 360 17.76 -7.09 -2.47
C VAL A 360 17.43 -8.56 -2.56
N TYR A 361 17.75 -9.32 -1.50
CA TYR A 361 17.59 -10.77 -1.48
C TYR A 361 17.25 -11.30 -0.06
N PRO A 362 16.73 -12.55 0.09
CA PRO A 362 16.35 -13.12 1.39
C PRO A 362 17.55 -13.75 2.13
N GLY A 363 18.72 -13.14 2.07
CA GLY A 363 19.92 -13.67 2.72
C GLY A 363 20.27 -12.91 4.00
N GLU A 364 21.47 -13.21 4.53
CA GLU A 364 21.91 -12.67 5.81
C GLU A 364 23.06 -11.66 5.69
N ARG A 365 23.76 -11.61 4.57
CA ARG A 365 25.00 -10.84 4.44
C ARG A 365 24.89 -9.74 3.41
N ARG A 366 25.45 -8.59 3.76
CA ARG A 366 25.68 -7.50 2.84
C ARG A 366 27.08 -7.63 2.24
N TYR A 367 27.20 -7.56 0.92
CA TYR A 367 28.49 -7.66 0.23
C TYR A 367 28.47 -6.99 -1.15
N PRO A 368 29.65 -6.45 -1.60
CA PRO A 368 29.75 -5.86 -2.92
C PRO A 368 29.72 -6.95 -4.00
N LEU A 369 29.00 -6.67 -5.08
CA LEU A 369 28.97 -7.51 -6.30
C LEU A 369 29.91 -6.91 -7.39
N ALA A 370 29.92 -5.58 -7.51
CA ALA A 370 30.80 -4.82 -8.40
C ALA A 370 30.84 -3.34 -7.93
N PRO A 371 31.69 -2.48 -8.52
CA PRO A 371 31.61 -1.06 -8.27
C PRO A 371 30.20 -0.51 -8.49
N GLY A 372 29.64 0.11 -7.46
CA GLY A 372 28.27 0.66 -7.47
C GLY A 372 27.14 -0.37 -7.40
N ILE A 373 27.43 -1.67 -7.27
CA ILE A 373 26.42 -2.74 -7.13
C ILE A 373 26.67 -3.54 -5.85
N GLU A 374 25.66 -3.64 -5.00
CA GLU A 374 25.76 -4.32 -3.70
C GLU A 374 24.58 -5.27 -3.45
N ALA A 375 24.87 -6.49 -2.98
CA ALA A 375 23.85 -7.38 -2.46
C ALA A 375 23.50 -7.01 -1.03
N VAL A 376 22.20 -6.85 -0.75
CA VAL A 376 21.70 -6.38 0.54
C VAL A 376 20.52 -7.24 0.98
N PRO A 377 20.58 -7.86 2.16
CA PRO A 377 19.41 -8.50 2.74
C PRO A 377 18.26 -7.53 2.94
N LEU A 378 17.02 -7.99 2.73
CA LEU A 378 15.86 -7.10 2.89
C LEU A 378 15.79 -6.49 4.30
N TRP A 379 16.04 -7.27 5.34
CA TRP A 379 16.05 -6.80 6.74
C TRP A 379 17.19 -5.79 7.02
N ALA A 380 18.31 -5.83 6.29
CA ALA A 380 19.42 -4.89 6.47
C ALA A 380 19.11 -3.48 5.94
N LEU A 381 17.96 -3.30 5.29
CA LEU A 381 17.43 -1.98 4.95
C LEU A 381 16.70 -1.32 6.13
N LEU A 382 16.46 -2.06 7.21
CA LEU A 382 15.91 -1.49 8.44
C LEU A 382 16.95 -0.56 9.07
N PRO A 383 16.55 0.62 9.60
CA PRO A 383 17.46 1.48 10.34
C PRO A 383 18.04 0.67 11.51
N THR A 384 19.36 0.66 11.61
CA THR A 384 20.03 0.22 12.84
C THR A 384 19.66 1.22 13.92
N GLY A 385 18.96 0.77 14.96
CA GLY A 385 18.54 1.55 16.11
C GLY A 385 19.69 2.17 16.88
#